data_7563a5e0f750dba7a1b382b54e9eefcf
#
_entry.id   7563a5e0f750dba7a1b382b54e9eefcf
#
_cell.length_a   1.000
_cell.length_b   1.000
_cell.length_c   1.000
_cell.angle_alpha   90.00
_cell.angle_beta   90.00
_cell.angle_gamma   90.00
#
_symmetry.space_group_name_H-M   'P 1'
#
loop_
_entity.id
_entity.type
_entity.pdbx_description
1 polymer ?
#
loop_
_entity_poly.entity_id
_entity_poly.type
_entity_poly.pdbx_seq_one_letter_code
_entity_poly.pdbx_strand_id
1 'polypeptide(L)'
;EELYQTYPELQGNLEGIAEQADFYDQDLKVILYKNHLITYFKGTQAINLNNVQQLYLVSTTYQRNLIRNKIYQLCYIVKDSKKKHHLTIKTTKTVQEQLDELWDLIIEKFPDIHIGV
;
A
#
# COMPACT_ATOMS: atom_id res chain seq x y z
N GLU A 1 4.30 3.77 -17.78
CA GLU A 1 3.97 3.01 -16.60
C GLU A 1 2.51 2.56 -16.63
N GLU A 2 2.25 1.32 -16.22
CA GLU A 2 0.92 0.73 -16.34
C GLU A 2 -0.16 1.53 -15.61
N LEU A 3 0.16 2.03 -14.41
CA LEU A 3 -0.80 2.82 -13.63
C LEU A 3 -1.33 4.02 -14.41
N TYR A 4 -0.43 4.75 -15.06
CA TYR A 4 -0.81 5.95 -15.79
C TYR A 4 -1.47 5.64 -17.12
N GLN A 5 -1.27 4.44 -17.65
CA GLN A 5 -2.00 3.98 -18.82
C GLN A 5 -3.45 3.66 -18.46
N THR A 6 -3.67 3.08 -17.28
CA THR A 6 -5.01 2.78 -16.80
C THR A 6 -5.73 4.03 -16.31
N TYR A 7 -5.02 4.90 -15.60
CA TYR A 7 -5.58 6.13 -15.02
C TYR A 7 -4.71 7.33 -15.41
N PRO A 8 -4.83 7.85 -16.63
CA PRO A 8 -4.01 8.98 -17.07
C PRO A 8 -4.14 10.21 -16.19
N GLU A 9 -5.28 10.36 -15.53
CA GLU A 9 -5.52 11.49 -14.63
C GLU A 9 -4.59 11.53 -13.44
N LEU A 10 -3.96 10.42 -13.09
CA LEU A 10 -3.04 10.35 -11.94
C LEU A 10 -1.66 10.89 -12.25
N GLN A 11 -1.31 10.98 -13.53
CA GLN A 11 0.05 11.40 -13.91
C GLN A 11 0.28 12.86 -13.52
N GLY A 12 1.29 13.07 -12.68
CA GLY A 12 1.65 14.41 -12.24
C GLY A 12 0.72 15.03 -11.21
N ASN A 13 -0.30 14.27 -10.72
CA ASN A 13 -1.30 14.82 -9.83
C ASN A 13 -1.86 13.80 -8.84
N LEU A 14 -0.98 12.95 -8.29
CA LEU A 14 -1.44 11.91 -7.34
C LEU A 14 -2.15 12.52 -6.12
N GLU A 15 -1.53 13.52 -5.51
CA GLU A 15 -2.09 14.12 -4.30
C GLU A 15 -3.38 14.89 -4.58
N GLY A 16 -3.48 15.51 -5.75
CA GLY A 16 -4.70 16.24 -6.12
C GLY A 16 -5.90 15.34 -6.33
N ILE A 17 -5.67 14.09 -6.69
CA ILE A 17 -6.73 13.13 -6.93
C ILE A 17 -7.11 12.38 -5.64
N ALA A 18 -6.32 12.54 -4.59
CA ALA A 18 -6.55 11.85 -3.33
C ALA A 18 -7.95 12.10 -2.75
N GLU A 19 -8.55 13.25 -3.02
CA GLU A 19 -9.90 13.55 -2.57
C GLU A 19 -10.95 12.63 -3.20
N GLN A 20 -10.65 12.05 -4.37
CA GLN A 20 -11.53 11.12 -5.06
C GLN A 20 -11.22 9.67 -4.73
N ALA A 21 -10.17 9.44 -3.97
CA ALA A 21 -9.75 8.10 -3.61
C ALA A 21 -10.65 7.52 -2.51
N ASP A 22 -10.73 6.19 -2.44
CA ASP A 22 -11.47 5.53 -1.38
C ASP A 22 -10.74 5.64 -0.05
N PHE A 23 -9.41 5.70 -0.10
CA PHE A 23 -8.56 5.87 1.08
C PHE A 23 -7.34 6.69 0.69
N TYR A 24 -6.95 7.61 1.56
CA TYR A 24 -5.76 8.42 1.36
C TYR A 24 -5.14 8.73 2.72
N ASP A 25 -3.87 8.39 2.89
CA ASP A 25 -3.12 8.75 4.09
C ASP A 25 -1.82 9.45 3.63
N GLN A 26 -1.78 10.74 3.86
CA GLN A 26 -0.64 11.58 3.45
C GLN A 26 0.62 11.25 4.25
N ASP A 27 0.45 10.86 5.52
CA ASP A 27 1.60 10.55 6.37
C ASP A 27 2.28 9.25 5.96
N LEU A 28 1.50 8.25 5.58
CA LEU A 28 2.02 6.96 5.13
C LEU A 28 2.37 6.95 3.65
N LYS A 29 1.88 7.92 2.89
CA LYS A 29 2.03 7.99 1.43
C LYS A 29 1.35 6.81 0.75
N VAL A 30 0.10 6.55 1.15
CA VAL A 30 -0.71 5.44 0.65
C VAL A 30 -2.04 5.94 0.13
N ILE A 31 -2.44 5.44 -1.03
CA ILE A 31 -3.72 5.77 -1.67
C ILE A 31 -4.39 4.48 -2.12
N LEU A 32 -5.70 4.35 -1.86
CA LEU A 32 -6.53 3.33 -2.49
C LEU A 32 -7.43 4.04 -3.49
N TYR A 33 -7.18 3.82 -4.77
CA TYR A 33 -7.92 4.44 -5.85
C TYR A 33 -8.51 3.36 -6.75
N LYS A 34 -9.84 3.26 -6.76
CA LYS A 34 -10.56 2.21 -7.50
C LYS A 34 -10.02 0.84 -7.09
N ASN A 35 -9.44 0.07 -8.00
CA ASN A 35 -8.92 -1.26 -7.68
C ASN A 35 -7.38 -1.27 -7.54
N HIS A 36 -6.76 -0.12 -7.43
CA HIS A 36 -5.31 -0.01 -7.27
C HIS A 36 -4.92 0.50 -5.89
N LEU A 37 -3.96 -0.17 -5.28
CA LEU A 37 -3.30 0.30 -4.08
C LEU A 37 -1.98 0.94 -4.49
N ILE A 38 -1.81 2.20 -4.13
CA ILE A 38 -0.69 3.03 -4.60
C ILE A 38 0.12 3.49 -3.41
N THR A 39 1.45 3.37 -3.51
CA THR A 39 2.36 3.96 -2.53
C THR A 39 3.31 4.91 -3.27
N TYR A 40 3.67 6.01 -2.63
CA TYR A 40 4.53 7.00 -3.26
C TYR A 40 5.62 7.54 -2.33
N PHE A 41 6.01 6.75 -1.33
CA PHE A 41 7.11 7.12 -0.42
C PHE A 41 8.48 6.89 -1.06
N LYS A 42 8.70 5.72 -1.66
CA LYS A 42 9.95 5.38 -2.34
C LYS A 42 9.68 5.24 -3.84
N GLY A 43 9.37 6.37 -4.49
CA GLY A 43 8.87 6.34 -5.85
C GLY A 43 7.43 5.87 -5.89
N THR A 44 6.79 6.01 -7.04
CA THR A 44 5.41 5.60 -7.20
C THR A 44 5.33 4.13 -7.58
N GLN A 45 4.64 3.35 -6.77
CA GLN A 45 4.37 1.93 -7.01
C GLN A 45 2.89 1.68 -6.86
N ALA A 46 2.36 0.78 -7.67
CA ALA A 46 0.93 0.47 -7.62
C ALA A 46 0.71 -1.01 -7.91
N ILE A 47 -0.31 -1.56 -7.26
CA ILE A 47 -0.72 -2.94 -7.51
C ILE A 47 -2.22 -2.96 -7.79
N ASN A 48 -2.62 -3.83 -8.73
CA ASN A 48 -4.02 -4.07 -9.02
C ASN A 48 -4.52 -5.12 -8.02
N LEU A 49 -5.41 -4.72 -7.13
CA LEU A 49 -5.88 -5.62 -6.07
C LEU A 49 -6.68 -6.80 -6.60
N ASN A 50 -7.20 -6.71 -7.82
CA ASN A 50 -7.86 -7.85 -8.45
C ASN A 50 -6.91 -9.02 -8.70
N ASN A 51 -5.60 -8.75 -8.75
CA ASN A 51 -4.59 -9.76 -8.98
C ASN A 51 -3.92 -10.25 -7.70
N VAL A 52 -4.33 -9.75 -6.55
CA VAL A 52 -3.68 -10.03 -5.27
C VAL A 52 -4.40 -11.16 -4.55
N GLN A 53 -3.61 -12.12 -4.04
CA GLN A 53 -4.11 -13.24 -3.26
C GLN A 53 -4.02 -12.98 -1.76
N GLN A 54 -2.94 -12.30 -1.33
CA GLN A 54 -2.67 -12.07 0.08
C GLN A 54 -1.98 -10.71 0.25
N LEU A 55 -2.32 -10.02 1.34
CA LEU A 55 -1.76 -8.70 1.65
C LEU A 55 -1.63 -8.57 3.16
N TYR A 56 -0.49 -8.10 3.64
CA TYR A 56 -0.27 -7.89 5.07
C TYR A 56 0.84 -6.88 5.32
N LEU A 57 0.86 -6.35 6.54
CA LEU A 57 1.87 -5.39 6.98
C LEU A 57 3.06 -6.13 7.57
N VAL A 58 4.27 -5.72 7.17
CA VAL A 58 5.52 -6.25 7.70
C VAL A 58 6.30 -5.11 8.31
N SER A 59 6.85 -5.33 9.48
CA SER A 59 7.78 -4.37 10.09
C SER A 59 9.13 -5.02 10.24
N THR A 60 10.18 -4.27 9.88
CA THR A 60 11.55 -4.71 10.03
C THR A 60 12.27 -3.72 10.94
N THR A 61 12.86 -4.21 12.01
CA THR A 61 13.64 -3.39 12.92
C THR A 61 15.11 -3.65 12.66
N TYR A 62 15.88 -2.58 12.49
CA TYR A 62 17.33 -2.71 12.36
C TYR A 62 18.03 -1.71 13.26
N GLN A 63 19.23 -2.03 13.65
CA GLN A 63 20.04 -1.20 14.54
C GLN A 63 21.32 -0.78 13.85
N ARG A 64 21.62 0.51 13.92
CA ARG A 64 22.84 1.07 13.36
C ARG A 64 23.35 2.16 14.31
N ASN A 65 24.60 2.02 14.76
CA ASN A 65 25.23 3.00 15.64
C ASN A 65 24.39 3.32 16.88
N LEU A 66 23.86 2.29 17.54
CA LEU A 66 23.02 2.40 18.74
C LEU A 66 21.65 3.03 18.47
N ILE A 67 21.33 3.31 17.22
CA ILE A 67 20.01 3.82 16.83
C ILE A 67 19.19 2.67 16.30
N ARG A 68 18.00 2.50 16.88
CA ARG A 68 17.06 1.46 16.42
C ARG A 68 16.05 2.10 15.48
N ASN A 69 15.97 1.58 14.27
CA ASN A 69 15.06 2.05 13.24
C ASN A 69 14.07 0.96 12.86
N LYS A 70 12.87 1.37 12.46
CA LYS A 70 11.83 0.46 12.01
C LYS A 70 11.33 0.90 10.64
N ILE A 71 11.20 -0.07 9.72
CA ILE A 71 10.66 0.15 8.39
C ILE A 71 9.38 -0.66 8.27
N TYR A 72 8.34 -0.05 7.72
CA TYR A 72 7.09 -0.74 7.43
C TYR A 72 6.94 -0.93 5.92
N GLN A 73 6.48 -2.11 5.56
CA GLN A 73 6.20 -2.45 4.17
C GLN A 73 4.88 -3.20 4.09
N LEU A 74 4.16 -3.00 2.99
CA LEU A 74 3.00 -3.82 2.66
C LEU A 74 3.50 -4.96 1.79
N CYS A 75 3.37 -6.18 2.29
CA CYS A 75 3.78 -7.36 1.55
C CYS A 75 2.56 -7.93 0.83
N TYR A 76 2.72 -8.28 -0.44
CA TYR A 76 1.62 -8.87 -1.20
C TYR A 76 2.09 -10.05 -2.04
N ILE A 77 1.17 -10.97 -2.28
CA ILE A 77 1.38 -12.13 -3.12
C ILE A 77 0.27 -12.12 -4.17
N VAL A 78 0.65 -12.21 -5.44
CA VAL A 78 -0.33 -12.24 -6.53
C VAL A 78 -0.90 -13.65 -6.70
N LYS A 79 -2.07 -13.75 -7.35
CA LYS A 79 -2.71 -15.03 -7.62
C LYS A 79 -1.80 -15.92 -8.46
N ASP A 80 -1.85 -17.22 -8.17
CA ASP A 80 -1.06 -18.24 -8.87
C ASP A 80 0.45 -18.03 -8.73
N SER A 81 0.90 -17.40 -7.66
CA SER A 81 2.31 -17.15 -7.38
C SER A 81 2.58 -17.40 -5.90
N LYS A 82 3.82 -17.67 -5.57
CA LYS A 82 4.30 -17.76 -4.19
C LYS A 82 5.30 -16.65 -3.87
N LYS A 83 5.62 -15.84 -4.86
CA LYS A 83 6.61 -14.78 -4.69
C LYS A 83 6.04 -13.64 -3.87
N LYS A 84 6.82 -13.19 -2.89
CA LYS A 84 6.47 -12.05 -2.05
C LYS A 84 7.00 -10.76 -2.67
N HIS A 85 6.15 -9.76 -2.73
CA HIS A 85 6.50 -8.42 -3.19
C HIS A 85 6.27 -7.45 -2.04
N HIS A 86 6.95 -6.32 -2.08
CA HIS A 86 6.87 -5.34 -1.00
C HIS A 86 6.65 -3.94 -1.54
N LEU A 87 5.78 -3.20 -0.86
CA LEU A 87 5.57 -1.76 -1.08
C LEU A 87 6.00 -1.04 0.19
N THR A 88 7.03 -0.20 0.11
CA THR A 88 7.51 0.53 1.27
C THR A 88 6.62 1.73 1.54
N ILE A 89 6.19 1.88 2.79
CA ILE A 89 5.39 3.04 3.23
C ILE A 89 6.18 3.84 4.24
N LYS A 90 5.78 5.10 4.43
CA LYS A 90 6.46 5.96 5.40
C LYS A 90 6.12 5.49 6.82
N THR A 91 7.14 5.43 7.67
CA THR A 91 6.97 5.01 9.05
C THR A 91 6.44 6.15 9.90
N THR A 92 5.36 5.89 10.64
CA THR A 92 4.82 6.81 11.64
C THR A 92 4.67 6.06 12.96
N LYS A 93 4.34 6.77 14.03
CA LYS A 93 4.13 6.14 15.33
C LYS A 93 2.82 5.37 15.41
N THR A 94 1.90 5.62 14.49
CA THR A 94 0.56 5.06 14.51
C THR A 94 0.21 4.34 13.21
N VAL A 95 1.22 3.71 12.58
CA VAL A 95 1.02 3.02 11.29
C VAL A 95 -0.14 2.04 11.34
N GLN A 96 -0.20 1.21 12.38
CA GLN A 96 -1.23 0.18 12.46
C GLN A 96 -2.62 0.78 12.53
N GLU A 97 -2.80 1.79 13.36
CA GLU A 97 -4.09 2.47 13.49
C GLU A 97 -4.47 3.20 12.20
N GLN A 98 -3.48 3.81 11.54
CA GLN A 98 -3.75 4.54 10.30
C GLN A 98 -4.18 3.61 9.17
N LEU A 99 -3.77 2.34 9.19
CA LEU A 99 -4.14 1.38 8.16
C LEU A 99 -5.46 0.65 8.45
N ASP A 100 -6.04 0.80 9.64
CA ASP A 100 -7.27 0.07 9.99
C ASP A 100 -8.39 0.32 8.99
N GLU A 101 -8.62 1.57 8.60
CA GLU A 101 -9.65 1.90 7.63
C GLU A 101 -9.36 1.28 6.27
N LEU A 102 -8.08 1.25 5.87
CA LEU A 102 -7.68 0.63 4.61
C LEU A 102 -8.00 -0.87 4.60
N TRP A 103 -7.69 -1.57 5.71
CA TRP A 103 -8.00 -3.00 5.79
C TRP A 103 -9.49 -3.25 5.68
N ASP A 104 -10.30 -2.45 6.36
CA ASP A 104 -11.75 -2.59 6.31
C ASP A 104 -12.27 -2.39 4.89
N LEU A 105 -11.76 -1.40 4.17
CA LEU A 105 -12.16 -1.14 2.79
C LEU A 105 -11.76 -2.28 1.86
N ILE A 106 -10.56 -2.82 2.03
CA ILE A 106 -10.09 -3.92 1.19
C ILE A 106 -10.91 -5.18 1.46
N ILE A 107 -11.18 -5.48 2.71
CA ILE A 107 -11.99 -6.64 3.08
C ILE A 107 -13.38 -6.54 2.45
N GLU A 108 -13.96 -5.35 2.46
CA GLU A 108 -15.29 -5.13 1.88
C GLU A 108 -15.29 -5.21 0.36
N LYS A 109 -14.31 -4.55 -0.29
CA LYS A 109 -14.29 -4.42 -1.76
C LYS A 109 -13.63 -5.62 -2.46
N PHE A 110 -12.71 -6.28 -1.79
CA PHE A 110 -11.93 -7.39 -2.37
C PHE A 110 -11.92 -8.57 -1.39
N PRO A 111 -13.09 -9.21 -1.17
CA PRO A 111 -13.21 -10.24 -0.13
C PRO A 111 -12.38 -11.50 -0.40
N ASP A 112 -11.90 -11.69 -1.62
CA ASP A 112 -11.07 -12.85 -1.94
C ASP A 112 -9.62 -12.69 -1.49
N ILE A 113 -9.20 -11.47 -1.12
CA ILE A 113 -7.85 -11.24 -0.64
C ILE A 113 -7.74 -11.69 0.82
N HIS A 114 -6.75 -12.53 1.10
CA HIS A 114 -6.42 -12.89 2.48
C HIS A 114 -5.63 -11.74 3.12
N ILE A 115 -6.19 -11.14 4.15
CA ILE A 115 -5.50 -10.07 4.90
C ILE A 115 -4.82 -10.72 6.10
N GLY A 116 -3.50 -10.49 6.21
CA GLY A 116 -2.71 -11.05 7.28
C GLY A 116 -1.85 -12.22 6.83
N VAL A 117 -1.04 -12.69 7.73
CA VAL A 117 -0.07 -13.77 7.47
C VAL A 117 -0.74 -15.15 7.44
#